data_6cf6e7d7d8e2cda58a5758439027f24a
#
_entry.id   6cf6e7d7d8e2cda58a5758439027f24a
#
_cell.length_a   1.000
_cell.length_b   1.000
_cell.length_c   1.000
_cell.angle_alpha   90.00
_cell.angle_beta   90.00
_cell.angle_gamma   90.00
#
_symmetry.space_group_name_H-M   'P 1'
#
loop_
_entity.id
_entity.type
_entity.pdbx_description
1 polymer ?
#
loop_
_entity_poly.entity_id
_entity_poly.type
_entity_poly.pdbx_seq_one_letter_code
_entity_poly.pdbx_strand_id
1 'polypeptide(L)'
;FLMNFDEIINRKNTHSVKWDMMEELYGVSKENGIPMWVADMDFRPPKCISDSIKKMYDHGIYGYFGDDKDYLKSIHWWLKHRHNWDIDPSWVFTTHGLVNGTSMAIQTYSDPGDGVVLFTPIYYVFFKQIKEGGREVLECPLVNNKGHYELDFEYYDSLMKGNEKVLVLSSPHNPSGRVWTQKELTEIASFAQRHDLVVVSDEIHNDLIMPGYKHIPM
;
A
#
# COMPACT_ATOMS: atom_id res chain seq x y z
N PHE A 1 23.58 -0.02 -17.02
CA PHE A 1 22.89 -1.10 -17.76
C PHE A 1 21.46 -0.64 -18.01
N LEU A 2 21.10 -0.45 -19.30
CA LEU A 2 19.71 -0.16 -19.69
C LEU A 2 18.87 -1.42 -19.46
N MET A 3 17.79 -1.29 -18.70
CA MET A 3 16.79 -2.36 -18.58
C MET A 3 16.03 -2.47 -19.90
N ASN A 4 15.74 -3.69 -20.32
CA ASN A 4 14.90 -3.93 -21.49
C ASN A 4 13.46 -4.13 -21.02
N PHE A 5 12.64 -3.10 -21.18
CA PHE A 5 11.21 -3.14 -20.83
C PHE A 5 10.34 -3.70 -21.97
N ASP A 6 10.91 -3.95 -23.15
CA ASP A 6 10.20 -4.53 -24.30
C ASP A 6 10.35 -6.05 -24.38
N GLU A 7 11.10 -6.65 -23.44
CA GLU A 7 11.23 -8.11 -23.36
C GLU A 7 9.91 -8.73 -22.94
N ILE A 8 9.34 -9.59 -23.79
CA ILE A 8 8.13 -10.35 -23.46
C ILE A 8 8.51 -11.58 -22.64
N ILE A 9 8.11 -11.57 -21.37
CA ILE A 9 8.35 -12.67 -20.43
C ILE A 9 7.05 -13.47 -20.30
N ASN A 10 7.07 -14.74 -20.71
CA ASN A 10 5.92 -15.59 -20.50
C ASN A 10 5.78 -15.98 -19.03
N ARG A 11 4.68 -15.56 -18.42
CA ARG A 11 4.33 -15.84 -17.02
C ARG A 11 3.15 -16.81 -16.85
N LYS A 12 2.61 -17.33 -17.97
CA LYS A 12 1.55 -18.34 -17.94
C LYS A 12 2.10 -19.68 -17.43
N ASN A 13 1.31 -20.39 -16.65
CA ASN A 13 1.65 -21.67 -16.03
C ASN A 13 2.88 -21.61 -15.08
N THR A 14 3.06 -20.50 -14.40
CA THR A 14 4.10 -20.29 -13.41
C THR A 14 3.54 -20.11 -11.98
N HIS A 15 2.27 -20.46 -11.78
CA HIS A 15 1.50 -20.18 -10.54
C HIS A 15 1.36 -18.68 -10.24
N SER A 16 1.41 -17.84 -11.27
CA SER A 16 1.20 -16.41 -11.15
C SER A 16 -0.28 -16.12 -10.90
N VAL A 17 -0.60 -15.53 -9.77
CA VAL A 17 -1.99 -15.08 -9.49
C VAL A 17 -2.48 -14.17 -10.60
N LYS A 18 -1.66 -13.21 -11.03
CA LYS A 18 -1.98 -12.25 -12.08
C LYS A 18 -2.37 -12.89 -13.41
N TRP A 19 -1.63 -13.92 -13.85
CA TRP A 19 -1.80 -14.53 -15.15
C TRP A 19 -2.65 -15.81 -15.11
N ASP A 20 -2.44 -16.67 -14.11
CA ASP A 20 -3.03 -18.01 -14.11
C ASP A 20 -4.42 -18.06 -13.47
N MET A 21 -4.75 -17.10 -12.57
CA MET A 21 -6.04 -17.06 -11.89
C MET A 21 -7.09 -16.16 -12.58
N MET A 22 -6.72 -15.51 -13.69
CA MET A 22 -7.58 -14.52 -14.36
C MET A 22 -8.87 -15.16 -14.89
N GLU A 23 -8.80 -16.39 -15.42
CA GLU A 23 -9.95 -17.11 -15.95
C GLU A 23 -10.89 -17.55 -14.82
N GLU A 24 -10.35 -18.09 -13.75
CA GLU A 24 -11.12 -18.54 -12.59
C GLU A 24 -11.84 -17.37 -11.88
N LEU A 25 -11.13 -16.26 -11.68
CA LEU A 25 -11.65 -15.15 -10.87
C LEU A 25 -12.53 -14.18 -11.67
N TYR A 26 -12.27 -14.02 -12.98
CA TYR A 26 -12.92 -12.99 -13.79
C TYR A 26 -13.53 -13.51 -15.09
N GLY A 27 -13.44 -14.80 -15.38
CA GLY A 27 -13.95 -15.39 -16.63
C GLY A 27 -13.19 -14.93 -17.89
N VAL A 28 -12.01 -14.35 -17.74
CA VAL A 28 -11.18 -13.87 -18.86
C VAL A 28 -10.11 -14.89 -19.16
N SER A 29 -10.16 -15.43 -20.40
CA SER A 29 -9.22 -16.45 -20.86
C SER A 29 -7.77 -15.98 -20.74
N LYS A 30 -6.93 -16.77 -20.10
CA LYS A 30 -5.48 -16.52 -20.01
C LYS A 30 -4.76 -16.55 -21.35
N GLU A 31 -5.38 -17.11 -22.39
CA GLU A 31 -4.76 -17.17 -23.72
C GLU A 31 -4.86 -15.84 -24.48
N ASN A 32 -5.99 -15.13 -24.31
CA ASN A 32 -6.31 -13.91 -25.06
C ASN A 32 -6.45 -12.67 -24.16
N GLY A 33 -6.49 -12.86 -22.84
CA GLY A 33 -6.64 -11.77 -21.88
C GLY A 33 -5.33 -11.05 -21.58
N ILE A 34 -5.43 -9.78 -21.20
CA ILE A 34 -4.32 -8.97 -20.71
C ILE A 34 -4.61 -8.63 -19.25
N PRO A 35 -3.89 -9.18 -18.28
CA PRO A 35 -4.13 -8.91 -16.87
C PRO A 35 -3.56 -7.53 -16.49
N MET A 36 -4.42 -6.70 -15.87
CA MET A 36 -4.05 -5.36 -15.38
C MET A 36 -4.54 -5.13 -13.93
N TRP A 37 -4.72 -6.19 -13.14
CA TRP A 37 -5.41 -6.17 -11.85
C TRP A 37 -4.51 -6.44 -10.64
N VAL A 38 -3.29 -6.93 -10.84
CA VAL A 38 -2.28 -7.13 -9.79
C VAL A 38 -1.08 -6.26 -10.10
N ALA A 39 -0.52 -5.63 -9.06
CA ALA A 39 0.55 -4.65 -9.20
C ALA A 39 1.95 -5.25 -9.46
N ASP A 40 2.12 -6.57 -9.40
CA ASP A 40 3.39 -7.21 -9.72
C ASP A 40 3.74 -6.98 -11.20
N MET A 41 4.96 -6.49 -11.44
CA MET A 41 5.40 -6.08 -12.76
C MET A 41 5.85 -7.27 -13.62
N ASP A 42 5.68 -7.15 -14.94
CA ASP A 42 6.09 -8.17 -15.92
C ASP A 42 7.50 -7.90 -16.48
N PHE A 43 8.34 -7.20 -15.72
CA PHE A 43 9.71 -6.86 -16.09
C PHE A 43 10.71 -7.61 -15.22
N ARG A 44 11.90 -7.88 -15.78
CA ARG A 44 13.00 -8.39 -14.97
C ARG A 44 13.45 -7.35 -13.95
N PRO A 45 13.81 -7.79 -12.74
CA PRO A 45 14.39 -6.87 -11.76
C PRO A 45 15.79 -6.40 -12.21
N PRO A 46 16.30 -5.29 -11.68
CA PRO A 46 17.67 -4.89 -11.88
C PRO A 46 18.66 -6.02 -11.56
N LYS A 47 19.75 -6.10 -12.34
CA LYS A 47 20.75 -7.17 -12.22
C LYS A 47 21.31 -7.32 -10.80
N CYS A 48 21.50 -6.23 -10.07
CA CYS A 48 22.01 -6.26 -8.69
C CYS A 48 21.09 -7.05 -7.74
N ILE A 49 19.77 -7.00 -7.95
CA ILE A 49 18.80 -7.79 -7.16
C ILE A 49 18.96 -9.27 -7.49
N SER A 50 18.98 -9.62 -8.78
CA SER A 50 19.16 -11.01 -9.22
C SER A 50 20.49 -11.59 -8.74
N ASP A 51 21.57 -10.81 -8.79
CA ASP A 51 22.89 -11.23 -8.30
C ASP A 51 22.90 -11.49 -6.78
N SER A 52 22.20 -10.64 -6.01
CA SER A 52 22.07 -10.84 -4.55
C SER A 52 21.30 -12.10 -4.20
N ILE A 53 20.20 -12.37 -4.92
CA ILE A 53 19.41 -13.62 -4.74
C ILE A 53 20.27 -14.82 -5.14
N LYS A 54 20.98 -14.73 -6.27
CA LYS A 54 21.86 -15.81 -6.74
C LYS A 54 22.97 -16.11 -5.73
N LYS A 55 23.57 -15.10 -5.12
CA LYS A 55 24.59 -15.28 -4.07
C LYS A 55 24.05 -16.08 -2.89
N MET A 56 22.82 -15.79 -2.47
CA MET A 56 22.15 -16.53 -1.40
C MET A 56 21.82 -17.97 -1.81
N TYR A 57 21.34 -18.15 -3.05
CA TYR A 57 21.09 -19.47 -3.61
C TYR A 57 22.37 -20.34 -3.67
N ASP A 58 23.48 -19.77 -4.17
CA ASP A 58 24.75 -20.46 -4.28
C ASP A 58 25.33 -20.82 -2.90
N HIS A 59 25.08 -19.99 -1.86
CA HIS A 59 25.45 -20.30 -0.48
C HIS A 59 24.71 -21.53 0.06
N GLY A 60 23.44 -21.70 -0.28
CA GLY A 60 22.66 -22.94 -0.04
C GLY A 60 22.25 -23.21 1.42
N ILE A 61 22.58 -22.34 2.38
CA ILE A 61 22.17 -22.49 3.78
C ILE A 61 21.33 -21.28 4.19
N TYR A 62 20.07 -21.55 4.49
CA TYR A 62 19.06 -20.54 4.84
C TYR A 62 18.75 -20.62 6.33
N GLY A 63 19.60 -19.97 7.12
CA GLY A 63 19.48 -19.94 8.57
C GLY A 63 18.69 -18.74 9.09
N TYR A 64 18.71 -18.55 10.41
CA TYR A 64 18.14 -17.38 11.04
C TYR A 64 18.92 -16.13 10.65
N PHE A 65 18.19 -15.05 10.34
CA PHE A 65 18.77 -13.75 10.06
C PHE A 65 19.20 -13.07 11.36
N GLY A 66 20.43 -12.60 11.42
CA GLY A 66 21.03 -12.10 12.66
C GLY A 66 21.35 -10.61 12.72
N ASP A 67 21.35 -9.91 11.58
CA ASP A 67 21.72 -8.48 11.53
C ASP A 67 20.96 -7.75 10.40
N ASP A 68 20.17 -6.77 10.78
CA ASP A 68 19.33 -5.97 9.89
C ASP A 68 19.90 -4.55 9.62
N LYS A 69 21.09 -4.23 10.12
CA LYS A 69 21.66 -2.88 10.07
C LYS A 69 21.76 -2.31 8.66
N ASP A 70 22.21 -3.08 7.68
CA ASP A 70 22.34 -2.61 6.31
C ASP A 70 20.97 -2.48 5.62
N TYR A 71 20.00 -3.30 6.00
CA TYR A 71 18.61 -3.18 5.59
C TYR A 71 18.00 -1.87 6.12
N LEU A 72 18.11 -1.59 7.41
CA LEU A 72 17.62 -0.36 8.05
C LEU A 72 18.29 0.89 7.48
N LYS A 73 19.62 0.86 7.25
CA LYS A 73 20.34 1.94 6.57
C LYS A 73 19.82 2.19 5.16
N SER A 74 19.50 1.14 4.43
CA SER A 74 18.98 1.25 3.05
C SER A 74 17.59 1.89 3.05
N ILE A 75 16.71 1.52 3.99
CA ILE A 75 15.39 2.13 4.17
C ILE A 75 15.54 3.61 4.52
N HIS A 76 16.34 3.94 5.55
CA HIS A 76 16.57 5.32 5.95
C HIS A 76 17.13 6.17 4.80
N TRP A 77 18.15 5.63 4.08
CA TRP A 77 18.72 6.31 2.92
C TRP A 77 17.66 6.59 1.85
N TRP A 78 16.82 5.60 1.53
CA TRP A 78 15.77 5.74 0.51
C TRP A 78 14.75 6.81 0.89
N LEU A 79 14.19 6.73 2.10
CA LEU A 79 13.18 7.66 2.59
C LEU A 79 13.74 9.10 2.64
N LYS A 80 14.97 9.27 3.12
CA LYS A 80 15.62 10.59 3.19
C LYS A 80 15.86 11.20 1.81
N HIS A 81 16.43 10.43 0.87
CA HIS A 81 16.82 10.95 -0.44
C HIS A 81 15.65 11.04 -1.42
N ARG A 82 14.71 10.11 -1.33
CA ARG A 82 13.57 10.03 -2.25
C ARG A 82 12.40 10.90 -1.83
N HIS A 83 12.11 10.91 -0.53
CA HIS A 83 10.93 11.55 0.03
C HIS A 83 11.25 12.71 0.99
N ASN A 84 12.52 13.02 1.21
CA ASN A 84 13.00 14.03 2.19
C ASN A 84 12.46 13.76 3.60
N TRP A 85 12.37 12.48 3.95
CA TRP A 85 11.87 12.03 5.24
C TRP A 85 12.98 11.37 6.04
N ASP A 86 13.45 12.08 7.08
CA ASP A 86 14.57 11.66 7.93
C ASP A 86 14.00 10.93 9.17
N ILE A 87 13.88 9.61 9.07
CA ILE A 87 13.35 8.78 10.16
C ILE A 87 14.47 8.25 11.05
N ASP A 88 14.13 7.94 12.32
CA ASP A 88 15.01 7.12 13.16
C ASP A 88 14.87 5.65 12.74
N PRO A 89 15.97 4.94 12.41
CA PRO A 89 15.90 3.51 12.07
C PRO A 89 15.23 2.63 13.13
N SER A 90 15.25 3.03 14.40
CA SER A 90 14.58 2.30 15.48
C SER A 90 13.04 2.30 15.37
N TRP A 91 12.47 3.16 14.52
CA TRP A 91 11.02 3.17 14.25
C TRP A 91 10.59 2.16 13.21
N VAL A 92 11.54 1.49 12.57
CA VAL A 92 11.26 0.53 11.48
C VAL A 92 10.98 -0.84 12.05
N PHE A 93 9.80 -1.37 11.75
CA PHE A 93 9.39 -2.74 12.06
C PHE A 93 9.09 -3.49 10.76
N THR A 94 9.66 -4.69 10.64
CA THR A 94 9.44 -5.54 9.46
C THR A 94 8.25 -6.46 9.69
N THR A 95 7.33 -6.49 8.72
CA THR A 95 6.17 -7.39 8.72
C THR A 95 6.17 -8.26 7.46
N HIS A 96 5.39 -9.35 7.47
CA HIS A 96 5.21 -10.21 6.29
C HIS A 96 4.25 -9.57 5.28
N GLY A 97 4.72 -8.48 4.65
CA GLY A 97 3.94 -7.64 3.74
C GLY A 97 3.09 -6.59 4.47
N LEU A 98 2.72 -5.51 3.77
CA LEU A 98 1.98 -4.39 4.34
C LEU A 98 0.52 -4.75 4.70
N VAL A 99 -0.09 -5.72 4.02
CA VAL A 99 -1.41 -6.24 4.43
C VAL A 99 -1.36 -6.75 5.87
N ASN A 100 -0.32 -7.51 6.23
CA ASN A 100 -0.13 -7.95 7.61
C ASN A 100 0.17 -6.77 8.55
N GLY A 101 1.05 -5.85 8.14
CA GLY A 101 1.38 -4.65 8.92
C GLY A 101 0.15 -3.78 9.22
N THR A 102 -0.69 -3.54 8.23
CA THR A 102 -1.94 -2.77 8.40
C THR A 102 -2.91 -3.47 9.36
N SER A 103 -3.06 -4.80 9.24
CA SER A 103 -3.86 -5.59 10.20
C SER A 103 -3.36 -5.46 11.63
N MET A 104 -2.05 -5.55 11.82
CA MET A 104 -1.43 -5.41 13.14
C MET A 104 -1.66 -4.01 13.72
N ALA A 105 -1.50 -2.96 12.89
CA ALA A 105 -1.75 -1.59 13.32
C ALA A 105 -3.22 -1.38 13.72
N ILE A 106 -4.18 -1.83 12.90
CA ILE A 106 -5.61 -1.75 13.23
C ILE A 106 -5.89 -2.44 14.58
N GLN A 107 -5.36 -3.66 14.79
CA GLN A 107 -5.57 -4.41 16.03
C GLN A 107 -4.90 -3.77 17.25
N THR A 108 -3.79 -3.06 17.05
CA THR A 108 -3.07 -2.40 18.13
C THR A 108 -3.79 -1.15 18.62
N TYR A 109 -4.41 -0.40 17.71
CA TYR A 109 -5.01 0.91 18.01
C TYR A 109 -6.54 0.89 18.08
N SER A 110 -7.16 -0.29 18.06
CA SER A 110 -8.62 -0.44 18.22
C SER A 110 -8.99 -1.75 18.88
N ASP A 111 -10.17 -1.82 19.45
CA ASP A 111 -10.78 -3.03 20.00
C ASP A 111 -11.87 -3.59 19.08
N PRO A 112 -12.26 -4.87 19.21
CA PRO A 112 -13.44 -5.40 18.51
C PRO A 112 -14.68 -4.55 18.77
N GLY A 113 -15.39 -4.19 17.70
CA GLY A 113 -16.54 -3.28 17.71
C GLY A 113 -16.22 -1.81 17.46
N ASP A 114 -14.94 -1.41 17.53
CA ASP A 114 -14.54 -0.06 17.14
C ASP A 114 -14.65 0.16 15.62
N GLY A 115 -14.86 1.41 15.23
CA GLY A 115 -14.91 1.83 13.85
C GLY A 115 -13.52 2.10 13.24
N VAL A 116 -13.38 1.74 11.97
CA VAL A 116 -12.21 2.10 11.14
C VAL A 116 -12.69 2.86 9.91
N VAL A 117 -12.18 4.06 9.73
CA VAL A 117 -12.55 4.98 8.64
C VAL A 117 -11.80 4.63 7.37
N LEU A 118 -12.49 4.57 6.24
CA LEU A 118 -11.96 4.36 4.90
C LEU A 118 -12.49 5.41 3.92
N PHE A 119 -11.62 6.05 3.13
CA PHE A 119 -12.02 6.88 2.00
C PHE A 119 -12.28 6.00 0.77
N THR A 120 -13.55 5.79 0.43
CA THR A 120 -13.96 4.83 -0.62
C THR A 120 -14.26 5.49 -1.97
N PRO A 121 -14.05 4.76 -3.12
CA PRO A 121 -13.56 3.39 -3.21
C PRO A 121 -12.10 3.26 -2.81
N ILE A 122 -11.73 2.17 -2.14
CA ILE A 122 -10.37 1.92 -1.67
C ILE A 122 -9.98 0.45 -1.88
N TYR A 123 -8.72 0.11 -1.73
CA TYR A 123 -8.23 -1.26 -1.85
C TYR A 123 -9.05 -2.23 -1.00
N TYR A 124 -9.69 -3.17 -1.66
CA TYR A 124 -10.73 -4.03 -1.09
C TYR A 124 -10.27 -4.89 0.10
N VAL A 125 -8.96 -5.16 0.18
CA VAL A 125 -8.40 -5.99 1.25
C VAL A 125 -8.57 -5.32 2.62
N PHE A 126 -8.60 -4.00 2.70
CA PHE A 126 -8.83 -3.29 3.97
C PHE A 126 -10.19 -3.64 4.58
N PHE A 127 -11.23 -3.75 3.77
CA PHE A 127 -12.56 -4.20 4.25
C PHE A 127 -12.50 -5.57 4.91
N LYS A 128 -11.78 -6.50 4.26
CA LYS A 128 -11.62 -7.85 4.78
C LYS A 128 -10.86 -7.84 6.10
N GLN A 129 -9.73 -7.14 6.17
CA GLN A 129 -8.91 -7.04 7.38
C GLN A 129 -9.68 -6.49 8.57
N ILE A 130 -10.43 -5.40 8.35
CA ILE A 130 -11.22 -4.73 9.39
C ILE A 130 -12.30 -5.68 9.92
N LYS A 131 -13.07 -6.29 9.01
CA LYS A 131 -14.20 -7.18 9.38
C LYS A 131 -13.72 -8.48 10.03
N GLU A 132 -12.68 -9.12 9.50
CA GLU A 132 -12.11 -10.33 10.08
C GLU A 132 -11.45 -10.06 11.44
N GLY A 133 -10.98 -8.83 11.66
CA GLY A 133 -10.51 -8.36 12.96
C GLY A 133 -11.63 -8.04 13.96
N GLY A 134 -12.90 -8.15 13.57
CA GLY A 134 -14.04 -7.84 14.43
C GLY A 134 -14.34 -6.34 14.58
N ARG A 135 -13.77 -5.48 13.72
CA ARG A 135 -13.99 -4.03 13.69
C ARG A 135 -15.07 -3.67 12.68
N GLU A 136 -15.66 -2.50 12.85
CA GLU A 136 -16.65 -1.95 11.92
C GLU A 136 -15.98 -1.05 10.88
N VAL A 137 -16.47 -1.07 9.63
CA VAL A 137 -16.02 -0.15 8.59
C VAL A 137 -16.94 1.07 8.59
N LEU A 138 -16.35 2.27 8.70
CA LEU A 138 -17.02 3.50 8.34
C LEU A 138 -16.51 3.96 6.95
N GLU A 139 -17.40 3.92 5.97
CA GLU A 139 -17.09 4.37 4.62
C GLU A 139 -17.34 5.87 4.49
N CYS A 140 -16.30 6.59 4.11
CA CYS A 140 -16.32 8.01 3.76
C CYS A 140 -16.11 8.13 2.24
N PRO A 141 -17.19 8.18 1.42
CA PRO A 141 -17.07 8.12 -0.03
C PRO A 141 -16.43 9.37 -0.60
N LEU A 142 -15.44 9.16 -1.47
CA LEU A 142 -14.84 10.22 -2.26
C LEU A 142 -15.83 10.74 -3.31
N VAL A 143 -15.84 12.05 -3.53
CA VAL A 143 -16.66 12.68 -4.56
C VAL A 143 -15.97 12.56 -5.92
N ASN A 144 -16.60 11.88 -6.86
CA ASN A 144 -16.07 11.75 -8.23
C ASN A 144 -16.47 12.96 -9.07
N ASN A 145 -15.53 13.87 -9.26
CA ASN A 145 -15.69 15.01 -10.15
C ASN A 145 -15.00 14.73 -11.51
N LYS A 146 -15.74 14.11 -12.42
CA LYS A 146 -15.28 13.78 -13.80
C LYS A 146 -13.95 13.00 -13.84
N GLY A 147 -13.80 12.03 -12.95
CA GLY A 147 -12.60 11.21 -12.83
C GLY A 147 -11.57 11.74 -11.83
N HIS A 148 -11.74 12.95 -11.32
CA HIS A 148 -10.96 13.46 -10.20
C HIS A 148 -11.71 13.20 -8.89
N TYR A 149 -11.09 12.49 -7.97
CA TYR A 149 -11.71 12.14 -6.69
C TYR A 149 -11.32 13.14 -5.62
N GLU A 150 -12.31 13.68 -4.91
CA GLU A 150 -12.16 14.74 -3.91
C GLU A 150 -12.67 14.29 -2.54
N LEU A 151 -12.14 14.89 -1.47
CA LEU A 151 -12.54 14.64 -0.09
C LEU A 151 -13.67 15.62 0.32
N ASP A 152 -14.67 15.13 1.05
CA ASP A 152 -15.79 15.93 1.57
C ASP A 152 -15.86 15.81 3.10
N PHE A 153 -15.04 16.58 3.79
CA PHE A 153 -14.92 16.50 5.26
C PHE A 153 -16.18 16.93 5.99
N GLU A 154 -16.99 17.85 5.43
CA GLU A 154 -18.25 18.25 6.04
C GLU A 154 -19.22 17.06 6.10
N TYR A 155 -19.30 16.33 5.00
CA TYR A 155 -20.08 15.09 4.95
C TYR A 155 -19.49 14.01 5.88
N TYR A 156 -18.18 13.82 5.89
CA TYR A 156 -17.55 12.80 6.75
C TYR A 156 -17.74 13.09 8.24
N ASP A 157 -17.63 14.36 8.66
CA ASP A 157 -17.91 14.76 10.05
C ASP A 157 -19.34 14.35 10.46
N SER A 158 -20.31 14.40 9.54
CA SER A 158 -21.70 13.98 9.78
C SER A 158 -21.90 12.46 9.91
N LEU A 159 -20.97 11.66 9.37
CA LEU A 159 -21.04 10.19 9.40
C LEU A 159 -20.43 9.60 10.68
N MET A 160 -19.59 10.37 11.39
CA MET A 160 -18.87 9.88 12.57
C MET A 160 -19.85 9.54 13.73
N LYS A 161 -19.66 8.37 14.32
CA LYS A 161 -20.49 7.84 15.41
C LYS A 161 -19.83 8.02 16.79
N GLY A 162 -18.52 8.33 16.80
CA GLY A 162 -17.72 8.54 18.01
C GLY A 162 -17.06 7.27 18.57
N ASN A 163 -17.23 6.12 17.91
CA ASN A 163 -16.55 4.89 18.25
C ASN A 163 -15.41 4.54 17.28
N GLU A 164 -15.13 5.38 16.29
CA GLU A 164 -14.02 5.19 15.38
C GLU A 164 -12.68 5.47 16.09
N LYS A 165 -11.65 4.65 15.80
CA LYS A 165 -10.32 4.76 16.41
C LYS A 165 -9.20 4.87 15.39
N VAL A 166 -9.41 4.36 14.20
CA VAL A 166 -8.36 4.28 13.17
C VAL A 166 -8.91 4.83 11.86
N LEU A 167 -8.07 5.60 11.15
CA LEU A 167 -8.26 5.94 9.75
C LEU A 167 -7.18 5.24 8.93
N VAL A 168 -7.57 4.38 7.98
CA VAL A 168 -6.63 3.77 7.03
C VAL A 168 -6.63 4.61 5.76
N LEU A 169 -5.49 5.26 5.52
CA LEU A 169 -5.23 6.08 4.35
C LEU A 169 -4.46 5.29 3.30
N SER A 170 -4.88 5.33 2.04
CA SER A 170 -4.08 4.88 0.89
C SER A 170 -3.43 6.09 0.22
N SER A 171 -2.10 6.15 0.17
CA SER A 171 -1.33 7.31 -0.33
C SER A 171 -0.04 6.88 -1.03
N PRO A 172 0.04 6.94 -2.36
CA PRO A 172 -0.99 7.25 -3.36
C PRO A 172 -2.19 6.33 -3.32
N HIS A 173 -3.34 6.87 -3.67
CA HIS A 173 -4.63 6.22 -3.45
C HIS A 173 -4.95 5.14 -4.50
N ASN A 174 -5.21 3.94 -4.07
CA ASN A 174 -5.70 2.84 -4.88
C ASN A 174 -7.22 2.63 -4.63
N PRO A 175 -8.10 2.67 -5.65
CA PRO A 175 -7.82 2.56 -7.08
C PRO A 175 -7.79 3.88 -7.85
N SER A 176 -8.05 5.04 -7.25
CA SER A 176 -8.25 6.30 -7.97
C SER A 176 -6.97 6.87 -8.60
N GLY A 177 -5.78 6.41 -8.18
CA GLY A 177 -4.50 6.94 -8.64
C GLY A 177 -4.17 8.34 -8.11
N ARG A 178 -4.95 8.87 -7.13
CA ARG A 178 -4.69 10.18 -6.54
C ARG A 178 -3.36 10.20 -5.79
N VAL A 179 -2.56 11.22 -6.05
CA VAL A 179 -1.45 11.65 -5.21
C VAL A 179 -1.95 12.84 -4.40
N TRP A 180 -2.09 12.66 -3.09
CA TRP A 180 -2.65 13.69 -2.23
C TRP A 180 -1.72 14.89 -2.14
N THR A 181 -2.28 16.09 -2.25
CA THR A 181 -1.55 17.35 -2.08
C THR A 181 -1.26 17.62 -0.60
N GLN A 182 -0.30 18.51 -0.33
CA GLN A 182 -0.02 18.95 1.05
C GLN A 182 -1.27 19.50 1.75
N LYS A 183 -2.12 20.22 1.01
CA LYS A 183 -3.37 20.75 1.55
C LYS A 183 -4.30 19.61 1.97
N GLU A 184 -4.53 18.63 1.10
CA GLU A 184 -5.40 17.48 1.39
C GLU A 184 -4.87 16.64 2.55
N LEU A 185 -3.56 16.38 2.62
CA LEU A 185 -2.95 15.67 3.75
C LEU A 185 -3.13 16.44 5.06
N THR A 186 -3.02 17.77 5.04
CA THR A 186 -3.28 18.61 6.22
C THR A 186 -4.75 18.56 6.64
N GLU A 187 -5.67 18.53 5.69
CA GLU A 187 -7.11 18.37 5.95
C GLU A 187 -7.44 16.99 6.52
N ILE A 188 -6.80 15.91 6.00
CA ILE A 188 -6.91 14.56 6.55
C ILE A 188 -6.38 14.51 7.98
N ALA A 189 -5.20 15.10 8.25
CA ALA A 189 -4.64 15.15 9.59
C ALA A 189 -5.55 15.92 10.56
N SER A 190 -6.13 17.04 10.10
CA SER A 190 -7.07 17.83 10.90
C SER A 190 -8.36 17.08 11.21
N PHE A 191 -8.87 16.31 10.25
CA PHE A 191 -10.02 15.42 10.45
C PHE A 191 -9.69 14.32 11.46
N ALA A 192 -8.56 13.64 11.31
CA ALA A 192 -8.12 12.62 12.26
C ALA A 192 -7.95 13.19 13.68
N GLN A 193 -7.37 14.38 13.80
CA GLN A 193 -7.23 15.05 15.09
C GLN A 193 -8.56 15.41 15.74
N ARG A 194 -9.54 15.92 14.98
CA ARG A 194 -10.88 16.27 15.51
C ARG A 194 -11.62 15.06 16.08
N HIS A 195 -11.39 13.90 15.50
CA HIS A 195 -12.09 12.66 15.86
C HIS A 195 -11.22 11.68 16.67
N ASP A 196 -10.06 12.12 17.14
CA ASP A 196 -9.11 11.32 17.95
C ASP A 196 -8.76 9.97 17.26
N LEU A 197 -8.47 10.03 15.94
CA LEU A 197 -8.13 8.86 15.12
C LEU A 197 -6.63 8.68 15.01
N VAL A 198 -6.17 7.45 15.12
CA VAL A 198 -4.82 7.05 14.66
C VAL A 198 -4.83 6.87 13.16
N VAL A 199 -3.92 7.55 12.44
CA VAL A 199 -3.79 7.40 10.99
C VAL A 199 -2.80 6.28 10.69
N VAL A 200 -3.26 5.29 9.93
CA VAL A 200 -2.44 4.23 9.34
C VAL A 200 -2.33 4.50 7.86
N SER A 201 -1.20 5.05 7.41
CA SER A 201 -0.97 5.40 6.01
C SER A 201 -0.30 4.26 5.26
N ASP A 202 -1.03 3.62 4.34
CA ASP A 202 -0.46 2.66 3.39
C ASP A 202 0.13 3.43 2.21
N GLU A 203 1.47 3.49 2.17
CA GLU A 203 2.23 4.22 1.17
C GLU A 203 2.98 3.29 0.19
N ILE A 204 2.52 2.07 -0.01
CA ILE A 204 3.17 1.07 -0.85
C ILE A 204 3.45 1.56 -2.28
N HIS A 205 2.66 2.50 -2.77
CA HIS A 205 2.79 3.06 -4.12
C HIS A 205 3.63 4.35 -4.18
N ASN A 206 4.31 4.74 -3.12
CA ASN A 206 5.00 6.04 -2.97
C ASN A 206 6.06 6.32 -4.04
N ASP A 207 6.67 5.30 -4.63
CA ASP A 207 7.67 5.42 -5.69
C ASP A 207 7.09 5.39 -7.11
N LEU A 208 5.79 5.09 -7.27
CA LEU A 208 5.09 5.00 -8.56
C LEU A 208 4.34 6.30 -8.87
N ILE A 209 5.07 7.40 -8.93
CA ILE A 209 4.51 8.74 -9.13
C ILE A 209 4.77 9.20 -10.57
N MET A 210 3.72 9.66 -11.25
CA MET A 210 3.83 10.18 -12.60
C MET A 210 4.57 11.52 -12.63
N PRO A 211 5.26 11.85 -13.75
CA PRO A 211 5.94 13.14 -13.89
C PRO A 211 5.03 14.33 -13.58
N GLY A 212 5.55 15.31 -12.86
CA GLY A 212 4.81 16.50 -12.44
C GLY A 212 4.14 16.38 -11.06
N TYR A 213 4.13 15.19 -10.45
CA TYR A 213 3.61 14.97 -9.10
C TYR A 213 4.74 14.55 -8.14
N LYS A 214 4.48 14.73 -6.85
CA LYS A 214 5.41 14.33 -5.80
C LYS A 214 4.63 13.70 -4.65
N HIS A 215 5.06 12.52 -4.23
CA HIS A 215 4.56 11.93 -2.99
C HIS A 215 5.07 12.70 -1.78
N ILE A 216 4.18 12.91 -0.82
CA ILE A 216 4.48 13.52 0.48
C ILE A 216 4.09 12.47 1.52
N PRO A 217 5.03 11.94 2.31
CA PRO A 217 4.72 11.04 3.42
C PRO A 217 3.78 11.70 4.44
N MET A 218 2.90 10.91 5.03
CA MET A 218 1.95 11.36 6.02
C MET A 218 2.62 11.57 7.39
#